data_eae37f8fa980efea37fb38efd42d35d6
#
_entry.id   eae37f8fa980efea37fb38efd42d35d6
#
_cell.length_a   1.000
_cell.length_b   1.000
_cell.length_c   1.000
_cell.angle_alpha   90.00
_cell.angle_beta   90.00
_cell.angle_gamma   90.00
#
_symmetry.space_group_name_H-M   'P 1'
#
loop_
_entity.id
_entity.type
_entity.pdbx_description
1 polymer ?
#
loop_
_entity_poly.entity_id
_entity_poly.type
_entity_poly.pdbx_seq_one_letter_code
_entity_poly.pdbx_strand_id
1 'polypeptide(L)'
;MVRHEQTLQRVHGIDDIGTALAERGLDLALLLRRMRAVGPESDATGEIADPPPWRPDDVPALNMNLVPTRYGGSPALQSLVAQVRLMTCLGEADASLALALPGPGLAMPPVVALASSEQQARFFQRFQSGTPRWGAFAITEPDCGSDATAMRTTARKTARGWVLNGTKCFITNGARADCVITFATINRQMGRYGIRAFLVDCNTPGFTVSRIERMAGLRATQLAVLSYADCEVPDNALLARGDEKPLDDAFSGAQRSWDYFRPLLSAVMVGTCRRVRADLSAWLDVGGAPANSRQHVAGVEATLLDIDRQIAAAWLLCHRTAWKTDRGIATSMDSSMTKAFASRVAARVTRAAMDIAGIDGIATYPSLEQAYRDARAFDIMEGTGDLQRLMIARAAQRSALRPWDITELTSCDASPPDPSPDIASARQSGQETPHDA
;
A
#
# COMPACT_ATOMS: atom_id res chain seq x y z
N MET A 1 17.03 -24.00 8.63
CA MET A 1 17.10 -22.56 8.30
C MET A 1 17.66 -22.29 6.90
N VAL A 2 18.89 -22.64 6.57
CA VAL A 2 19.53 -22.32 5.27
C VAL A 2 18.79 -22.88 4.05
N ARG A 3 18.22 -24.10 4.10
CA ARG A 3 17.45 -24.68 2.98
C ARG A 3 16.10 -23.98 2.73
N HIS A 4 15.47 -23.43 3.76
CA HIS A 4 14.19 -22.71 3.62
C HIS A 4 14.39 -21.33 3.00
N GLU A 5 15.46 -20.62 3.36
CA GLU A 5 15.83 -19.33 2.74
C GLU A 5 16.16 -19.47 1.25
N GLN A 6 16.90 -20.52 0.86
CA GLN A 6 17.23 -20.76 -0.55
C GLN A 6 16.01 -21.15 -1.40
N THR A 7 15.03 -21.83 -0.82
CA THR A 7 13.80 -22.22 -1.55
C THR A 7 12.89 -21.02 -1.78
N LEU A 8 12.80 -20.08 -0.84
CA LEU A 8 12.01 -18.86 -0.96
C LEU A 8 12.57 -17.90 -2.02
N GLN A 9 13.89 -17.78 -2.12
CA GLN A 9 14.55 -16.94 -3.13
C GLN A 9 14.30 -17.43 -4.56
N ARG A 10 14.32 -18.76 -4.81
CA ARG A 10 14.15 -19.33 -6.16
C ARG A 10 12.72 -19.30 -6.70
N VAL A 11 11.72 -19.38 -5.85
CA VAL A 11 10.30 -19.49 -6.28
C VAL A 11 9.71 -18.15 -6.76
N HIS A 12 10.35 -17.01 -6.47
CA HIS A 12 9.71 -15.71 -6.65
C HIS A 12 10.31 -14.80 -7.72
N GLY A 13 11.40 -15.19 -8.42
CA GLY A 13 12.08 -14.29 -9.36
C GLY A 13 12.51 -12.97 -8.67
N ILE A 14 12.89 -13.07 -7.38
CA ILE A 14 13.32 -11.93 -6.57
C ILE A 14 14.81 -11.67 -6.75
N ASP A 15 15.53 -12.65 -7.28
CA ASP A 15 16.98 -12.56 -7.50
C ASP A 15 17.32 -11.39 -8.44
N ASP A 16 16.51 -11.18 -9.50
CA ASP A 16 16.66 -10.04 -10.41
C ASP A 16 16.42 -8.71 -9.72
N ILE A 17 15.41 -8.65 -8.84
CA ILE A 17 15.09 -7.45 -8.04
C ILE A 17 16.18 -7.20 -7.01
N GLY A 18 16.63 -8.25 -6.32
CA GLY A 18 17.72 -8.17 -5.34
C GLY A 18 19.02 -7.68 -5.97
N THR A 19 19.38 -8.19 -7.13
CA THR A 19 20.55 -7.76 -7.92
C THR A 19 20.44 -6.29 -8.31
N ALA A 20 19.30 -5.87 -8.87
CA ALA A 20 19.08 -4.49 -9.28
C ALA A 20 19.05 -3.49 -8.11
N LEU A 21 18.62 -3.93 -6.93
CA LEU A 21 18.68 -3.11 -5.72
C LEU A 21 20.10 -3.05 -5.15
N ALA A 22 20.86 -4.15 -5.24
CA ALA A 22 22.27 -4.20 -4.81
C ALA A 22 23.15 -3.26 -5.66
N GLU A 23 22.90 -3.16 -6.97
CA GLU A 23 23.55 -2.18 -7.86
C GLU A 23 23.28 -0.72 -7.43
N ARG A 24 22.23 -0.47 -6.68
CA ARG A 24 21.86 0.83 -6.11
C ARG A 24 22.26 0.98 -4.64
N GLY A 25 23.06 0.05 -4.11
CA GLY A 25 23.58 0.08 -2.73
C GLY A 25 22.67 -0.58 -1.69
N LEU A 26 21.52 -1.19 -2.07
CA LEU A 26 20.61 -1.82 -1.13
C LEU A 26 20.74 -3.36 -1.14
N ASP A 27 21.29 -3.92 -0.08
CA ASP A 27 21.25 -5.37 0.18
C ASP A 27 19.87 -5.76 0.73
N LEU A 28 19.00 -6.23 -0.16
CA LEU A 28 17.62 -6.61 0.20
C LEU A 28 17.60 -7.73 1.25
N ALA A 29 18.45 -8.74 1.14
CA ALA A 29 18.48 -9.87 2.08
C ALA A 29 18.89 -9.40 3.50
N LEU A 30 19.86 -8.49 3.58
CA LEU A 30 20.28 -7.90 4.85
C LEU A 30 19.16 -7.01 5.43
N LEU A 31 18.50 -6.19 4.62
CA LEU A 31 17.37 -5.37 5.05
C LEU A 31 16.26 -6.25 5.65
N LEU A 32 15.85 -7.31 4.95
CA LEU A 32 14.79 -8.22 5.43
C LEU A 32 15.14 -8.89 6.74
N ARG A 33 16.40 -9.34 6.90
CA ARG A 33 16.87 -9.91 8.18
C ARG A 33 16.82 -8.89 9.31
N ARG A 34 17.23 -7.65 9.07
CA ARG A 34 17.20 -6.57 10.06
C ARG A 34 15.77 -6.18 10.42
N MET A 35 14.87 -6.07 9.45
CA MET A 35 13.45 -5.81 9.71
C MET A 35 12.86 -6.86 10.66
N ARG A 36 13.16 -8.15 10.43
CA ARG A 36 12.72 -9.23 11.33
C ARG A 36 13.31 -9.10 12.75
N ALA A 37 14.56 -8.67 12.85
CA ALA A 37 15.23 -8.54 14.15
C ALA A 37 14.69 -7.39 14.99
N VAL A 38 14.39 -6.24 14.37
CA VAL A 38 13.93 -5.02 15.07
C VAL A 38 12.40 -4.88 15.10
N GLY A 39 11.67 -5.71 14.35
CA GLY A 39 10.19 -5.68 14.29
C GLY A 39 9.53 -5.73 15.66
N PRO A 40 9.89 -6.67 16.57
CA PRO A 40 9.31 -6.73 17.91
C PRO A 40 9.51 -5.45 18.74
N GLU A 41 10.66 -4.81 18.66
CA GLU A 41 10.93 -3.54 19.34
C GLU A 41 10.07 -2.42 18.72
N SER A 42 10.02 -2.36 17.39
CA SER A 42 9.22 -1.38 16.66
C SER A 42 7.73 -1.55 16.95
N ASP A 43 7.25 -2.77 17.11
CA ASP A 43 5.87 -3.03 17.53
C ASP A 43 5.63 -2.62 18.99
N ALA A 44 6.55 -2.92 19.89
CA ALA A 44 6.42 -2.58 21.30
C ALA A 44 6.38 -1.06 21.53
N THR A 45 7.25 -0.29 20.87
CA THR A 45 7.35 1.16 21.01
C THR A 45 6.31 1.91 20.16
N GLY A 46 5.90 1.36 19.03
CA GLY A 46 5.10 2.04 18.01
C GLY A 46 5.93 3.01 17.16
N GLU A 47 7.24 2.82 17.14
CA GLU A 47 8.20 3.62 16.38
C GLU A 47 9.12 2.72 15.57
N ILE A 48 9.82 3.26 14.61
CA ILE A 48 10.92 2.54 13.97
C ILE A 48 12.04 2.43 15.01
N ALA A 49 12.56 1.21 15.22
CA ALA A 49 13.64 0.96 16.18
C ALA A 49 14.87 1.85 15.91
N ASP A 50 15.63 2.14 16.92
CA ASP A 50 16.91 2.85 16.83
C ASP A 50 18.04 1.92 17.30
N PRO A 51 18.97 1.49 16.41
CA PRO A 51 19.09 1.90 15.00
C PRO A 51 17.98 1.30 14.09
N PRO A 52 17.63 2.01 13.00
CA PRO A 52 16.64 1.53 12.05
C PRO A 52 17.11 0.27 11.30
N PRO A 53 16.20 -0.51 10.66
CA PRO A 53 16.59 -1.73 9.94
C PRO A 53 17.45 -1.48 8.70
N TRP A 54 17.49 -0.26 8.20
CA TRP A 54 18.35 0.14 7.07
C TRP A 54 19.63 0.82 7.54
N ARG A 55 20.67 0.74 6.70
CA ARG A 55 21.93 1.48 6.89
C ARG A 55 21.82 2.86 6.23
N PRO A 56 22.68 3.83 6.59
CA PRO A 56 22.74 5.11 5.87
C PRO A 56 22.89 4.95 4.36
N ASP A 57 23.70 4.00 3.89
CA ASP A 57 23.94 3.72 2.47
C ASP A 57 22.72 3.12 1.75
N ASP A 58 21.79 2.52 2.48
CA ASP A 58 20.55 1.96 1.92
C ASP A 58 19.50 3.06 1.60
N VAL A 59 19.62 4.23 2.26
CA VAL A 59 18.60 5.31 2.22
C VAL A 59 18.32 5.85 0.82
N PRO A 60 19.34 6.13 -0.03
CA PRO A 60 19.05 6.60 -1.39
C PRO A 60 18.20 5.63 -2.21
N ALA A 61 18.47 4.33 -2.09
CA ALA A 61 17.70 3.31 -2.80
C ALA A 61 16.28 3.17 -2.22
N LEU A 62 16.13 3.25 -0.89
CA LEU A 62 14.83 3.20 -0.21
C LEU A 62 13.95 4.40 -0.56
N ASN A 63 14.50 5.61 -0.50
CA ASN A 63 13.79 6.83 -0.88
C ASN A 63 13.27 6.78 -2.32
N MET A 64 13.93 6.03 -3.20
CA MET A 64 13.62 5.94 -4.62
C MET A 64 12.93 4.64 -5.05
N ASN A 65 12.50 3.79 -4.09
CA ASN A 65 12.06 2.42 -4.37
C ASN A 65 10.85 2.31 -5.33
N LEU A 66 9.88 3.21 -5.22
CA LEU A 66 8.67 3.24 -6.06
C LEU A 66 8.64 4.44 -7.02
N VAL A 67 9.72 5.20 -7.12
CA VAL A 67 9.80 6.38 -7.99
C VAL A 67 9.85 5.96 -9.46
N PRO A 68 9.10 6.63 -10.37
CA PRO A 68 9.19 6.36 -11.80
C PRO A 68 10.62 6.57 -12.33
N THR A 69 11.05 5.72 -13.30
CA THR A 69 12.41 5.75 -13.87
C THR A 69 12.80 7.11 -14.43
N ARG A 70 11.86 7.82 -15.06
CA ARG A 70 12.11 9.19 -15.57
C ARG A 70 12.54 10.20 -14.49
N TYR A 71 12.31 9.86 -13.21
CA TYR A 71 12.74 10.66 -12.05
C TYR A 71 13.83 9.96 -11.22
N GLY A 72 14.49 8.94 -11.77
CA GLY A 72 15.62 8.27 -11.15
C GLY A 72 15.27 6.98 -10.38
N GLY A 73 14.05 6.49 -10.46
CA GLY A 73 13.65 5.21 -9.86
C GLY A 73 14.31 4.00 -10.52
N SER A 74 14.21 2.84 -9.90
CA SER A 74 14.78 1.60 -10.40
C SER A 74 13.98 1.04 -11.59
N PRO A 75 14.59 0.75 -12.75
CA PRO A 75 13.90 0.06 -13.85
C PRO A 75 13.33 -1.29 -13.44
N ALA A 76 14.00 -2.03 -12.56
CA ALA A 76 13.54 -3.33 -12.06
C ALA A 76 12.23 -3.26 -11.25
N LEU A 77 11.88 -2.08 -10.72
CA LEU A 77 10.66 -1.84 -9.94
C LEU A 77 9.59 -1.06 -10.69
N GLN A 78 9.71 -0.90 -12.02
CA GLN A 78 8.69 -0.20 -12.80
C GLN A 78 7.42 -1.03 -12.99
N SER A 79 7.53 -2.36 -13.10
CA SER A 79 6.36 -3.20 -13.21
C SER A 79 5.70 -3.41 -11.84
N LEU A 80 4.37 -3.37 -11.81
CA LEU A 80 3.61 -3.63 -10.59
C LEU A 80 3.78 -5.08 -10.11
N VAL A 81 4.03 -6.01 -11.05
CA VAL A 81 4.39 -7.41 -10.71
C VAL A 81 5.68 -7.47 -9.88
N ALA A 82 6.72 -6.73 -10.27
CA ALA A 82 7.96 -6.67 -9.49
C ALA A 82 7.73 -6.04 -8.11
N GLN A 83 6.94 -4.98 -8.04
CA GLN A 83 6.59 -4.32 -6.78
C GLN A 83 5.77 -5.25 -5.86
N VAL A 84 4.82 -6.03 -6.39
CA VAL A 84 4.06 -7.04 -5.62
C VAL A 84 5.01 -8.08 -5.02
N ARG A 85 6.02 -8.54 -5.77
CA ARG A 85 7.03 -9.48 -5.26
C ARG A 85 7.84 -8.87 -4.12
N LEU A 86 8.34 -7.66 -4.32
CA LEU A 86 9.09 -6.94 -3.28
C LEU A 86 8.24 -6.73 -2.02
N MET A 87 7.01 -6.23 -2.16
CA MET A 87 6.12 -5.98 -1.02
C MET A 87 5.72 -7.26 -0.28
N THR A 88 5.65 -8.41 -0.97
CA THR A 88 5.45 -9.71 -0.32
C THR A 88 6.63 -10.05 0.58
N CYS A 89 7.86 -9.88 0.13
CA CYS A 89 9.05 -10.17 0.95
C CYS A 89 9.21 -9.19 2.13
N LEU A 90 8.92 -7.91 1.90
CA LEU A 90 8.93 -6.92 2.97
C LEU A 90 7.86 -7.23 4.03
N GLY A 91 6.64 -7.59 3.61
CA GLY A 91 5.56 -7.99 4.52
C GLY A 91 5.83 -9.31 5.26
N GLU A 92 6.61 -10.22 4.66
CA GLU A 92 7.09 -11.44 5.33
C GLU A 92 8.18 -11.14 6.37
N ALA A 93 8.95 -10.09 6.17
CA ALA A 93 9.92 -9.64 7.17
C ALA A 93 9.21 -8.97 8.36
N ASP A 94 8.46 -7.90 8.09
CA ASP A 94 7.61 -7.20 9.06
C ASP A 94 6.65 -6.26 8.34
N ALA A 95 5.34 -6.43 8.53
CA ALA A 95 4.33 -5.65 7.82
C ALA A 95 4.31 -4.16 8.21
N SER A 96 4.51 -3.88 9.50
CA SER A 96 4.51 -2.51 10.02
C SER A 96 5.69 -1.71 9.47
N LEU A 97 6.88 -2.30 9.52
CA LEU A 97 8.09 -1.71 8.95
C LEU A 97 8.05 -1.60 7.43
N ALA A 98 7.45 -2.58 6.72
CA ALA A 98 7.27 -2.51 5.28
C ALA A 98 6.48 -1.26 4.84
N LEU A 99 5.45 -0.88 5.61
CA LEU A 99 4.66 0.32 5.38
C LEU A 99 5.32 1.60 5.92
N ALA A 100 6.33 1.47 6.79
CA ALA A 100 7.05 2.57 7.41
C ALA A 100 8.39 2.90 6.70
N LEU A 101 8.77 2.16 5.65
CA LEU A 101 10.00 2.44 4.89
C LEU A 101 10.02 3.86 4.32
N PRO A 102 11.20 4.50 4.23
CA PRO A 102 11.35 5.79 3.56
C PRO A 102 10.91 5.73 2.08
N GLY A 103 10.47 6.85 1.57
CA GLY A 103 10.08 7.02 0.17
C GLY A 103 8.82 7.86 0.00
N PRO A 104 8.39 8.12 -1.24
CA PRO A 104 7.19 8.90 -1.53
C PRO A 104 5.88 8.21 -1.08
N GLY A 105 5.91 6.89 -0.86
CA GLY A 105 4.79 6.12 -0.36
C GLY A 105 3.48 6.40 -1.08
N LEU A 106 2.40 6.50 -0.30
CA LEU A 106 1.05 6.78 -0.81
C LEU A 106 0.88 8.18 -1.43
N ALA A 107 1.84 9.10 -1.24
CA ALA A 107 1.81 10.40 -1.91
C ALA A 107 2.13 10.33 -3.41
N MET A 108 2.84 9.28 -3.85
CA MET A 108 3.31 9.17 -5.24
C MET A 108 2.17 9.08 -6.28
N PRO A 109 1.19 8.16 -6.18
CA PRO A 109 0.21 7.99 -7.25
C PRO A 109 -0.66 9.22 -7.53
N PRO A 110 -1.17 9.97 -6.53
CA PRO A 110 -1.90 11.20 -6.84
C PRO A 110 -1.01 12.25 -7.51
N VAL A 111 0.29 12.34 -7.16
CA VAL A 111 1.23 13.22 -7.86
C VAL A 111 1.39 12.79 -9.31
N VAL A 112 1.62 11.51 -9.58
CA VAL A 112 1.72 10.99 -10.96
C VAL A 112 0.42 11.21 -11.74
N ALA A 113 -0.73 11.07 -11.08
CA ALA A 113 -2.05 11.17 -11.71
C ALA A 113 -2.51 12.61 -11.99
N LEU A 114 -2.18 13.56 -11.11
CA LEU A 114 -2.79 14.88 -11.08
C LEU A 114 -1.81 16.05 -11.34
N ALA A 115 -0.52 15.85 -11.05
CA ALA A 115 0.45 16.94 -11.13
C ALA A 115 0.99 17.14 -12.53
N SER A 116 1.40 18.38 -12.85
CA SER A 116 2.18 18.69 -14.05
C SER A 116 3.56 18.02 -14.00
N SER A 117 4.22 17.89 -15.16
CA SER A 117 5.58 17.34 -15.22
C SER A 117 6.57 18.10 -14.34
N GLU A 118 6.44 19.43 -14.24
CA GLU A 118 7.26 20.26 -13.37
C GLU A 118 6.98 19.99 -11.89
N GLN A 119 5.71 19.88 -11.51
CA GLN A 119 5.33 19.53 -10.13
C GLN A 119 5.82 18.12 -9.76
N GLN A 120 5.71 17.15 -10.67
CA GLN A 120 6.25 15.81 -10.48
C GLN A 120 7.78 15.84 -10.29
N ALA A 121 8.52 16.53 -11.13
CA ALA A 121 9.96 16.66 -11.02
C ALA A 121 10.37 17.23 -9.64
N ARG A 122 9.74 18.34 -9.22
CA ARG A 122 9.99 18.94 -7.89
C ARG A 122 9.62 18.01 -6.74
N PHE A 123 8.53 17.25 -6.86
CA PHE A 123 8.14 16.28 -5.85
C PHE A 123 9.18 15.17 -5.71
N PHE A 124 9.56 14.51 -6.80
CA PHE A 124 10.49 13.39 -6.75
C PHE A 124 11.93 13.82 -6.42
N GLN A 125 12.34 15.03 -6.74
CA GLN A 125 13.65 15.57 -6.34
C GLN A 125 13.85 15.56 -4.82
N ARG A 126 12.78 15.68 -4.01
CA ARG A 126 12.85 15.63 -2.54
C ARG A 126 13.39 14.29 -2.03
N PHE A 127 13.14 13.22 -2.76
CA PHE A 127 13.54 11.86 -2.41
C PHE A 127 14.92 11.47 -2.91
N GLN A 128 15.58 12.32 -3.71
CA GLN A 128 16.97 12.14 -4.14
C GLN A 128 17.97 12.57 -3.04
N SER A 129 17.67 12.29 -1.80
CA SER A 129 18.43 12.69 -0.63
C SER A 129 19.13 11.50 0.00
N GLY A 130 20.30 11.72 0.62
CA GLY A 130 20.96 10.73 1.48
C GLY A 130 20.33 10.60 2.87
N THR A 131 19.31 11.41 3.21
CA THR A 131 18.56 11.29 4.45
C THR A 131 17.20 10.65 4.20
N PRO A 132 16.65 9.85 5.14
CA PRO A 132 15.33 9.28 5.00
C PRO A 132 14.28 10.36 4.78
N ARG A 133 13.38 10.15 3.81
CA ARG A 133 12.30 11.07 3.46
C ARG A 133 10.99 10.30 3.33
N TRP A 134 9.90 10.90 3.78
CA TRP A 134 8.56 10.30 3.72
C TRP A 134 7.55 11.23 3.06
N GLY A 135 6.80 10.68 2.11
CA GLY A 135 5.57 11.29 1.62
C GLY A 135 4.35 10.67 2.30
N ALA A 136 3.32 11.47 2.58
CA ALA A 136 2.07 10.99 3.14
C ALA A 136 0.86 11.40 2.29
N PHE A 137 -0.24 10.64 2.45
CA PHE A 137 -1.50 10.81 1.74
C PHE A 137 -2.62 11.08 2.76
N ALA A 138 -3.23 12.26 2.71
CA ALA A 138 -4.19 12.73 3.69
C ALA A 138 -5.56 13.00 3.07
N ILE A 139 -6.48 12.01 3.15
CA ILE A 139 -7.86 12.14 2.68
C ILE A 139 -8.87 11.92 3.79
N THR A 140 -8.65 10.92 4.66
CA THR A 140 -9.56 10.52 5.73
C THR A 140 -9.70 11.59 6.81
N GLU A 141 -10.92 11.78 7.29
CA GLU A 141 -11.26 12.72 8.37
C GLU A 141 -12.00 12.00 9.51
N PRO A 142 -12.10 12.60 10.71
CA PRO A 142 -12.78 11.96 11.84
C PRO A 142 -14.21 11.49 11.53
N ASP A 143 -14.95 12.27 10.73
CA ASP A 143 -16.35 11.99 10.39
C ASP A 143 -16.53 11.38 8.99
N CYS A 144 -15.45 11.17 8.22
CA CYS A 144 -15.54 10.81 6.81
C CYS A 144 -14.35 9.91 6.40
N GLY A 145 -14.58 8.59 6.46
CA GLY A 145 -13.65 7.56 6.02
C GLY A 145 -14.12 6.91 4.71
N SER A 146 -15.08 5.99 4.80
CA SER A 146 -15.61 5.27 3.62
C SER A 146 -16.31 6.19 2.61
N ASP A 147 -16.98 7.23 3.06
CA ASP A 147 -17.50 8.31 2.21
C ASP A 147 -16.54 9.50 2.20
N ALA A 148 -15.39 9.33 1.54
CA ALA A 148 -14.40 10.39 1.43
C ALA A 148 -14.89 11.62 0.63
N THR A 149 -16.05 11.53 -0.05
CA THR A 149 -16.64 12.68 -0.77
C THR A 149 -17.33 13.68 0.16
N ALA A 150 -17.68 13.26 1.38
CA ALA A 150 -18.28 14.10 2.42
C ALA A 150 -17.27 14.92 3.23
N MET A 151 -16.02 15.03 2.78
CA MET A 151 -14.94 15.70 3.52
C MET A 151 -15.28 17.14 3.90
N ARG A 152 -14.76 17.56 5.06
CA ARG A 152 -14.98 18.88 5.67
C ARG A 152 -13.76 19.80 5.59
N THR A 153 -12.56 19.26 5.41
CA THR A 153 -11.36 20.07 5.19
C THR A 153 -11.56 20.94 3.96
N THR A 154 -11.41 22.25 4.12
CA THR A 154 -11.65 23.25 3.08
C THR A 154 -10.35 23.82 2.52
N ALA A 155 -10.41 24.22 1.25
CA ALA A 155 -9.37 25.01 0.59
C ALA A 155 -10.02 26.29 0.01
N ARG A 156 -9.58 27.45 0.48
CA ARG A 156 -10.09 28.75 0.01
C ARG A 156 -9.00 29.47 -0.77
N LYS A 157 -9.33 29.87 -2.00
CA LYS A 157 -8.44 30.67 -2.85
C LYS A 157 -8.20 32.07 -2.26
N THR A 158 -6.97 32.54 -2.33
CA THR A 158 -6.54 33.90 -1.94
C THR A 158 -5.71 34.53 -3.06
N ALA A 159 -5.32 35.79 -2.91
CA ALA A 159 -4.43 36.46 -3.87
C ALA A 159 -3.02 35.83 -3.93
N ARG A 160 -2.57 35.14 -2.87
CA ARG A 160 -1.22 34.57 -2.73
C ARG A 160 -1.17 33.06 -2.88
N GLY A 161 -2.30 32.40 -3.05
CA GLY A 161 -2.38 30.93 -3.11
C GLY A 161 -3.67 30.41 -2.50
N TRP A 162 -3.57 29.47 -1.58
CA TRP A 162 -4.70 28.81 -0.95
C TRP A 162 -4.53 28.78 0.56
N VAL A 163 -5.65 28.79 1.28
CA VAL A 163 -5.70 28.59 2.73
C VAL A 163 -6.44 27.30 3.01
N LEU A 164 -5.79 26.36 3.69
CA LEU A 164 -6.36 25.09 4.10
C LEU A 164 -6.80 25.15 5.56
N ASN A 165 -8.02 24.64 5.84
CA ASN A 165 -8.56 24.51 7.19
C ASN A 165 -9.26 23.17 7.36
N GLY A 166 -8.92 22.42 8.43
CA GLY A 166 -9.54 21.14 8.74
C GLY A 166 -8.62 20.18 9.45
N THR A 167 -9.04 18.91 9.50
CA THR A 167 -8.31 17.85 10.21
C THR A 167 -8.35 16.56 9.38
N LYS A 168 -7.20 15.90 9.28
CA LYS A 168 -7.07 14.57 8.67
C LYS A 168 -6.61 13.56 9.73
N CYS A 169 -7.08 12.33 9.66
CA CYS A 169 -6.75 11.30 10.64
C CYS A 169 -6.33 9.98 9.97
N PHE A 170 -5.66 9.13 10.74
CA PHE A 170 -5.12 7.85 10.30
C PHE A 170 -4.15 7.97 9.11
N ILE A 171 -3.33 9.01 9.11
CA ILE A 171 -2.39 9.27 8.02
C ILE A 171 -1.10 8.50 8.24
N THR A 172 -0.87 7.46 7.44
CA THR A 172 0.32 6.61 7.48
C THR A 172 1.58 7.46 7.30
N ASN A 173 2.57 7.26 8.18
CA ASN A 173 3.80 8.05 8.27
C ASN A 173 3.57 9.56 8.48
N GLY A 174 2.34 9.99 8.78
CA GLY A 174 2.01 11.41 8.90
C GLY A 174 2.81 12.15 9.98
N ALA A 175 3.26 11.44 11.02
CA ALA A 175 4.08 12.01 12.10
C ALA A 175 5.52 12.33 11.67
N ARG A 176 6.03 11.65 10.65
CA ARG A 176 7.40 11.78 10.15
C ARG A 176 7.50 12.29 8.72
N ALA A 177 6.37 12.62 8.09
CA ALA A 177 6.33 13.06 6.71
C ALA A 177 7.07 14.38 6.50
N ASP A 178 7.77 14.49 5.38
CA ASP A 178 8.34 15.74 4.88
C ASP A 178 7.31 16.55 4.11
N CYS A 179 6.41 15.84 3.43
CA CYS A 179 5.31 16.44 2.67
C CYS A 179 4.08 15.54 2.65
N VAL A 180 2.92 16.16 2.52
CA VAL A 180 1.62 15.48 2.51
C VAL A 180 0.82 15.88 1.28
N ILE A 181 0.28 14.91 0.56
CA ILE A 181 -0.77 15.17 -0.43
C ILE A 181 -2.10 15.24 0.30
N THR A 182 -2.61 16.44 0.47
CA THR A 182 -3.83 16.73 1.24
C THR A 182 -5.01 16.96 0.30
N PHE A 183 -6.08 16.22 0.52
CA PHE A 183 -7.34 16.42 -0.19
C PHE A 183 -8.25 17.36 0.61
N ALA A 184 -8.74 18.42 -0.05
CA ALA A 184 -9.63 19.41 0.55
C ALA A 184 -10.71 19.82 -0.46
N THR A 185 -11.87 20.25 0.05
CA THR A 185 -12.95 20.73 -0.83
C THR A 185 -12.90 22.25 -0.95
N ILE A 186 -13.07 22.74 -2.17
CA ILE A 186 -13.27 24.16 -2.48
C ILE A 186 -14.75 24.58 -2.36
N ASN A 187 -15.66 23.62 -2.48
CA ASN A 187 -17.09 23.82 -2.32
C ASN A 187 -17.78 22.48 -2.04
N ARG A 188 -18.33 22.31 -0.85
CA ARG A 188 -19.02 21.08 -0.41
C ARG A 188 -20.25 20.74 -1.25
N GLN A 189 -20.94 21.74 -1.79
CA GLN A 189 -22.14 21.51 -2.61
C GLN A 189 -21.82 20.82 -3.94
N MET A 190 -20.58 20.91 -4.40
CA MET A 190 -20.12 20.22 -5.59
C MET A 190 -19.81 18.73 -5.36
N GLY A 191 -19.90 18.23 -4.10
CA GLY A 191 -19.56 16.85 -3.76
C GLY A 191 -18.13 16.52 -4.21
N ARG A 192 -17.96 15.35 -4.87
CA ARG A 192 -16.66 14.91 -5.38
C ARG A 192 -15.96 15.90 -6.31
N TYR A 193 -16.73 16.66 -7.09
CA TYR A 193 -16.19 17.64 -8.06
C TYR A 193 -15.61 18.90 -7.41
N GLY A 194 -15.95 19.14 -6.13
CA GLY A 194 -15.35 20.21 -5.35
C GLY A 194 -13.99 19.83 -4.72
N ILE A 195 -13.57 18.56 -4.79
CA ILE A 195 -12.35 18.08 -4.15
C ILE A 195 -11.13 18.47 -5.00
N ARG A 196 -10.07 18.91 -4.30
CA ARG A 196 -8.76 19.23 -4.88
C ARG A 196 -7.66 18.57 -4.05
N ALA A 197 -6.51 18.34 -4.67
CA ALA A 197 -5.33 17.77 -4.02
C ALA A 197 -4.22 18.81 -3.96
N PHE A 198 -3.61 18.95 -2.80
CA PHE A 198 -2.57 19.94 -2.52
C PHE A 198 -1.32 19.24 -2.00
N LEU A 199 -0.15 19.61 -2.52
CA LEU A 199 1.14 19.25 -1.93
C LEU A 199 1.45 20.25 -0.81
N VAL A 200 1.45 19.78 0.43
CA VAL A 200 1.72 20.58 1.62
C VAL A 200 3.06 20.14 2.22
N ASP A 201 3.96 21.08 2.42
CA ASP A 201 5.21 20.84 3.17
C ASP A 201 4.88 20.83 4.68
N CYS A 202 5.42 19.87 5.43
CA CYS A 202 5.07 19.69 6.84
C CYS A 202 5.60 20.81 7.77
N ASN A 203 6.50 21.66 7.28
CA ASN A 203 6.96 22.87 7.99
C ASN A 203 6.14 24.12 7.63
N THR A 204 5.06 24.00 6.84
CA THR A 204 4.20 25.13 6.48
C THR A 204 3.50 25.68 7.75
N PRO A 205 3.54 27.00 7.99
CA PRO A 205 2.79 27.59 9.09
C PRO A 205 1.30 27.24 9.04
N GLY A 206 0.73 26.86 10.19
CA GLY A 206 -0.65 26.39 10.27
C GLY A 206 -0.84 24.88 10.01
N PHE A 207 0.22 24.17 9.61
CA PHE A 207 0.24 22.69 9.60
C PHE A 207 0.80 22.16 10.93
N THR A 208 0.14 21.18 11.55
CA THR A 208 0.63 20.52 12.76
C THR A 208 0.25 19.04 12.79
N VAL A 209 1.12 18.23 13.39
CA VAL A 209 0.80 16.86 13.83
C VAL A 209 0.16 16.96 15.20
N SER A 210 -1.17 16.82 15.28
CA SER A 210 -1.90 17.00 16.53
C SER A 210 -1.80 15.80 17.45
N ARG A 211 -1.70 14.59 16.88
CA ARG A 211 -1.65 13.34 17.65
C ARG A 211 -1.11 12.21 16.79
N ILE A 212 -0.42 11.26 17.41
CA ILE A 212 -0.13 9.94 16.86
C ILE A 212 -1.14 8.96 17.45
N GLU A 213 -1.79 8.16 16.62
CA GLU A 213 -2.81 7.21 17.04
C GLU A 213 -2.18 5.98 17.70
N ARG A 214 -2.76 5.54 18.81
CA ARG A 214 -2.37 4.28 19.47
C ARG A 214 -3.06 3.12 18.78
N MET A 215 -2.37 2.53 17.83
CA MET A 215 -2.88 1.43 17.04
C MET A 215 -2.72 0.08 17.76
N ALA A 216 -3.68 -0.84 17.53
CA ALA A 216 -3.56 -2.22 18.01
C ALA A 216 -2.48 -2.99 17.22
N GLY A 217 -2.36 -2.76 15.92
CA GLY A 217 -1.36 -3.35 15.03
C GLY A 217 -0.82 -2.33 14.04
N LEU A 218 0.17 -2.71 13.23
CA LEU A 218 0.91 -1.85 12.30
C LEU A 218 1.48 -0.61 12.98
N ARG A 219 2.00 -0.77 14.19
CA ARG A 219 2.27 0.33 15.12
C ARG A 219 3.40 1.25 14.66
N ALA A 220 4.45 0.71 14.04
CA ALA A 220 5.57 1.51 13.53
C ALA A 220 5.20 2.45 12.37
N THR A 221 3.98 2.33 11.79
CA THR A 221 3.49 3.23 10.74
C THR A 221 3.18 4.63 11.22
N GLN A 222 3.10 4.85 12.55
CA GLN A 222 2.80 6.13 13.19
C GLN A 222 1.66 6.87 12.49
N LEU A 223 0.48 6.25 12.49
CA LEU A 223 -0.73 6.90 11.96
C LEU A 223 -1.00 8.20 12.72
N ALA A 224 -1.03 9.31 12.00
CA ALA A 224 -1.15 10.62 12.62
C ALA A 224 -2.49 11.29 12.35
N VAL A 225 -2.86 12.19 13.27
CA VAL A 225 -3.86 13.23 13.04
C VAL A 225 -3.13 14.52 12.65
N LEU A 226 -3.48 15.05 11.49
CA LEU A 226 -2.91 16.27 10.91
C LEU A 226 -3.95 17.38 10.99
N SER A 227 -3.57 18.53 11.52
CA SER A 227 -4.43 19.72 11.60
C SER A 227 -3.90 20.83 10.72
N TYR A 228 -4.84 21.50 10.07
CA TYR A 228 -4.63 22.65 9.21
C TYR A 228 -5.43 23.82 9.80
N ALA A 229 -4.73 24.85 10.29
CA ALA A 229 -5.32 26.06 10.87
C ALA A 229 -4.76 27.27 10.13
N ASP A 230 -5.56 27.82 9.22
CA ASP A 230 -5.15 28.87 8.30
C ASP A 230 -3.81 28.56 7.60
N CYS A 231 -3.66 27.29 7.19
CA CYS A 231 -2.44 26.80 6.56
C CYS A 231 -2.34 27.37 5.14
N GLU A 232 -1.49 28.39 4.97
CA GLU A 232 -1.27 29.05 3.68
C GLU A 232 -0.31 28.26 2.81
N VAL A 233 -0.74 27.88 1.61
CA VAL A 233 0.09 27.22 0.60
C VAL A 233 0.08 28.01 -0.71
N PRO A 234 1.18 28.03 -1.48
CA PRO A 234 1.26 28.76 -2.73
C PRO A 234 0.37 28.16 -3.81
N ASP A 235 0.11 28.89 -4.90
CA ASP A 235 -0.73 28.40 -6.00
C ASP A 235 -0.26 27.08 -6.61
N ASN A 236 1.04 26.92 -6.74
CA ASN A 236 1.64 25.71 -7.29
C ASN A 236 1.62 24.51 -6.34
N ALA A 237 1.06 24.65 -5.12
CA ALA A 237 0.74 23.51 -4.25
C ALA A 237 -0.48 22.72 -4.75
N LEU A 238 -1.41 23.38 -5.45
CA LEU A 238 -2.53 22.69 -6.10
C LEU A 238 -2.00 21.76 -7.20
N LEU A 239 -2.26 20.47 -7.09
CA LEU A 239 -1.88 19.52 -8.14
C LEU A 239 -2.78 19.72 -9.36
N ALA A 240 -2.21 20.14 -10.47
CA ALA A 240 -2.90 20.41 -11.73
C ALA A 240 -1.99 20.13 -12.93
N ARG A 241 -2.54 19.53 -13.98
CA ARG A 241 -1.82 19.20 -15.22
C ARG A 241 -1.62 20.37 -16.17
N GLY A 242 -1.77 21.63 -15.72
CA GLY A 242 -1.72 22.80 -16.58
C GLY A 242 -3.04 23.08 -17.31
N ASP A 243 -3.00 23.82 -18.42
CA ASP A 243 -4.19 24.30 -19.15
C ASP A 243 -5.03 23.19 -19.84
N GLU A 244 -4.56 21.97 -19.82
CA GLU A 244 -5.26 20.82 -20.36
C GLU A 244 -6.35 20.35 -19.38
N LYS A 245 -7.53 20.95 -19.49
CA LYS A 245 -8.82 20.59 -18.86
C LYS A 245 -8.86 20.50 -17.33
N PRO A 246 -9.57 21.42 -16.67
CA PRO A 246 -9.79 21.43 -15.22
C PRO A 246 -10.66 20.28 -14.68
N LEU A 247 -10.90 19.22 -15.42
CA LEU A 247 -11.98 18.25 -15.17
C LEU A 247 -11.58 16.86 -14.72
N ASP A 248 -10.30 16.56 -14.52
CA ASP A 248 -9.99 15.40 -13.70
C ASP A 248 -10.22 15.82 -12.24
N ASP A 249 -11.37 15.40 -11.70
CA ASP A 249 -11.61 15.61 -10.29
C ASP A 249 -10.49 14.92 -9.50
N ALA A 250 -9.95 15.61 -8.51
CA ALA A 250 -8.86 15.07 -7.70
C ALA A 250 -9.25 13.75 -7.02
N PHE A 251 -10.56 13.51 -6.84
CA PHE A 251 -11.08 12.27 -6.31
C PHE A 251 -10.84 11.07 -7.26
N SER A 252 -10.92 11.28 -8.57
CA SER A 252 -10.51 10.26 -9.55
C SER A 252 -9.01 9.94 -9.44
N GLY A 253 -8.18 10.93 -9.14
CA GLY A 253 -6.75 10.71 -8.83
C GLY A 253 -6.55 9.89 -7.58
N ALA A 254 -7.31 10.16 -6.50
CA ALA A 254 -7.32 9.33 -5.31
C ALA A 254 -7.75 7.89 -5.63
N GLN A 255 -8.76 7.70 -6.46
CA GLN A 255 -9.25 6.39 -6.85
C GLN A 255 -8.19 5.58 -7.63
N ARG A 256 -7.49 6.22 -8.58
CA ARG A 256 -6.35 5.61 -9.28
C ARG A 256 -5.23 5.23 -8.31
N SER A 257 -4.99 6.05 -7.28
CA SER A 257 -4.03 5.73 -6.23
C SER A 257 -4.40 4.45 -5.49
N TRP A 258 -5.66 4.32 -5.08
CA TRP A 258 -6.13 3.11 -4.41
C TRP A 258 -6.07 1.87 -5.29
N ASP A 259 -6.41 1.98 -6.56
CA ASP A 259 -6.35 0.86 -7.51
C ASP A 259 -4.90 0.37 -7.70
N TYR A 260 -3.93 1.27 -7.64
CA TYR A 260 -2.51 0.95 -7.69
C TYR A 260 -1.99 0.33 -6.37
N PHE A 261 -2.38 0.89 -5.21
CA PHE A 261 -1.84 0.44 -3.91
C PHE A 261 -2.51 -0.79 -3.33
N ARG A 262 -3.78 -1.07 -3.63
CA ARG A 262 -4.47 -2.25 -3.10
C ARG A 262 -3.76 -3.57 -3.38
N PRO A 263 -3.28 -3.87 -4.60
CA PRO A 263 -2.48 -5.07 -4.83
C PRO A 263 -1.16 -5.07 -4.07
N LEU A 264 -0.50 -3.93 -3.88
CA LEU A 264 0.74 -3.83 -3.09
C LEU A 264 0.49 -4.08 -1.60
N LEU A 265 -0.55 -3.46 -1.04
CA LEU A 265 -0.96 -3.74 0.34
C LEU A 265 -1.37 -5.20 0.53
N SER A 266 -2.08 -5.78 -0.46
CA SER A 266 -2.45 -7.19 -0.44
C SER A 266 -1.23 -8.11 -0.49
N ALA A 267 -0.17 -7.70 -1.17
CA ALA A 267 1.11 -8.41 -1.18
C ALA A 267 1.78 -8.40 0.21
N VAL A 268 1.71 -7.28 0.95
CA VAL A 268 2.17 -7.22 2.36
C VAL A 268 1.35 -8.20 3.21
N MET A 269 0.03 -8.26 3.05
CA MET A 269 -0.83 -9.22 3.76
C MET A 269 -0.43 -10.68 3.47
N VAL A 270 -0.14 -11.00 2.21
CA VAL A 270 0.35 -12.32 1.80
C VAL A 270 1.69 -12.63 2.47
N GLY A 271 2.61 -11.67 2.49
CA GLY A 271 3.90 -11.80 3.19
C GLY A 271 3.71 -12.10 4.68
N THR A 272 2.85 -11.33 5.35
CA THR A 272 2.49 -11.58 6.76
C THR A 272 1.97 -12.99 6.97
N CYS A 273 1.08 -13.48 6.10
CA CYS A 273 0.56 -14.84 6.19
C CYS A 273 1.66 -15.90 6.01
N ARG A 274 2.62 -15.67 5.10
CA ARG A 274 3.78 -16.57 4.90
C ARG A 274 4.66 -16.62 6.14
N ARG A 275 4.94 -15.48 6.76
CA ARG A 275 5.68 -15.41 8.03
C ARG A 275 4.98 -16.23 9.11
N VAL A 276 3.68 -15.99 9.33
CA VAL A 276 2.88 -16.72 10.31
C VAL A 276 2.91 -18.23 10.06
N ARG A 277 2.77 -18.64 8.79
CA ARG A 277 2.82 -20.05 8.40
C ARG A 277 4.19 -20.68 8.66
N ALA A 278 5.28 -19.94 8.40
CA ALA A 278 6.65 -20.39 8.64
C ALA A 278 6.94 -20.52 10.14
N ASP A 279 6.58 -19.52 10.94
CA ASP A 279 6.79 -19.51 12.39
C ASP A 279 5.98 -20.61 13.07
N LEU A 280 4.73 -20.84 12.63
CA LEU A 280 3.88 -21.95 13.12
C LEU A 280 4.50 -23.31 12.79
N SER A 281 5.04 -23.49 11.59
CA SER A 281 5.75 -24.73 11.23
C SER A 281 6.99 -24.93 12.07
N ALA A 282 7.82 -23.90 12.22
CA ALA A 282 9.04 -23.98 13.03
C ALA A 282 8.74 -24.37 14.49
N TRP A 283 7.64 -23.86 15.05
CA TRP A 283 7.18 -24.23 16.39
C TRP A 283 6.75 -25.70 16.47
N LEU A 284 5.98 -26.17 15.49
CA LEU A 284 5.55 -27.58 15.44
C LEU A 284 6.73 -28.54 15.23
N ASP A 285 7.72 -28.18 14.40
CA ASP A 285 8.91 -28.99 14.08
C ASP A 285 9.82 -29.21 15.30
N VAL A 286 9.84 -28.28 16.25
CA VAL A 286 10.62 -28.42 17.50
C VAL A 286 9.84 -29.12 18.61
N GLY A 287 8.71 -29.75 18.27
CA GLY A 287 7.91 -30.53 19.21
C GLY A 287 6.85 -29.70 19.95
N GLY A 288 6.51 -28.52 19.45
CA GLY A 288 5.38 -27.75 19.96
C GLY A 288 4.07 -28.55 19.87
N ALA A 289 3.36 -28.64 20.99
CA ALA A 289 2.09 -29.34 21.04
C ALA A 289 0.95 -28.37 20.73
N PRO A 290 -0.01 -28.72 19.85
CA PRO A 290 -1.19 -27.90 19.63
C PRO A 290 -1.92 -27.62 20.95
N ALA A 291 -2.38 -26.38 21.15
CA ALA A 291 -3.06 -25.91 22.36
C ALA A 291 -4.26 -26.76 22.77
N ASN A 292 -4.87 -27.45 21.81
CA ASN A 292 -5.91 -28.45 22.04
C ASN A 292 -5.35 -29.84 21.82
N SER A 293 -4.97 -30.51 22.90
CA SER A 293 -4.51 -31.91 22.90
C SER A 293 -5.52 -32.91 22.28
N ARG A 294 -6.75 -32.44 22.01
CA ARG A 294 -7.81 -33.19 21.29
C ARG A 294 -7.82 -32.92 19.79
N GLN A 295 -7.10 -31.92 19.31
CA GLN A 295 -6.87 -31.76 17.87
C GLN A 295 -5.92 -32.89 17.45
N HIS A 296 -6.46 -33.91 16.83
CA HIS A 296 -5.66 -34.93 16.19
C HIS A 296 -4.67 -34.24 15.20
N VAL A 297 -3.47 -34.77 15.11
CA VAL A 297 -2.44 -34.32 14.14
C VAL A 297 -3.05 -34.09 12.75
N ALA A 298 -3.94 -34.98 12.28
CA ALA A 298 -4.68 -34.84 11.03
C ALA A 298 -5.51 -33.55 10.93
N GLY A 299 -6.06 -33.04 12.02
CA GLY A 299 -6.83 -31.78 12.03
C GLY A 299 -5.95 -30.55 11.88
N VAL A 300 -4.76 -30.57 12.48
CA VAL A 300 -3.74 -29.52 12.32
C VAL A 300 -3.21 -29.53 10.89
N GLU A 301 -2.84 -30.69 10.35
CA GLU A 301 -2.37 -30.85 8.98
C GLU A 301 -3.40 -30.34 7.96
N ALA A 302 -4.67 -30.70 8.12
CA ALA A 302 -5.75 -30.21 7.26
C ALA A 302 -5.88 -28.68 7.31
N THR A 303 -5.73 -28.07 8.50
CA THR A 303 -5.75 -26.62 8.67
C THR A 303 -4.56 -25.95 8.01
N LEU A 304 -3.36 -26.53 8.16
CA LEU A 304 -2.14 -26.01 7.51
C LEU A 304 -2.26 -26.06 5.98
N LEU A 305 -2.79 -27.14 5.43
CA LEU A 305 -3.03 -27.26 3.99
C LEU A 305 -4.06 -26.25 3.49
N ASP A 306 -5.12 -25.97 4.26
CA ASP A 306 -6.09 -24.91 3.92
C ASP A 306 -5.46 -23.52 3.97
N ILE A 307 -4.62 -23.23 4.95
CA ILE A 307 -3.83 -22.01 5.06
C ILE A 307 -2.94 -21.83 3.81
N ASP A 308 -2.18 -22.85 3.44
CA ASP A 308 -1.28 -22.82 2.29
C ASP A 308 -2.04 -22.52 0.98
N ARG A 309 -3.19 -23.17 0.79
CA ARG A 309 -4.07 -22.96 -0.37
C ARG A 309 -4.61 -21.52 -0.43
N GLN A 310 -5.03 -20.96 0.70
CA GLN A 310 -5.56 -19.61 0.77
C GLN A 310 -4.47 -18.55 0.52
N ILE A 311 -3.27 -18.74 1.07
CA ILE A 311 -2.12 -17.88 0.82
C ILE A 311 -1.77 -17.89 -0.66
N ALA A 312 -1.71 -19.08 -1.29
CA ALA A 312 -1.44 -19.22 -2.71
C ALA A 312 -2.49 -18.50 -3.58
N ALA A 313 -3.78 -18.67 -3.25
CA ALA A 313 -4.86 -18.00 -3.97
C ALA A 313 -4.78 -16.47 -3.85
N ALA A 314 -4.49 -15.94 -2.64
CA ALA A 314 -4.33 -14.49 -2.44
C ALA A 314 -3.13 -13.95 -3.23
N TRP A 315 -2.00 -14.67 -3.23
CA TRP A 315 -0.81 -14.31 -3.99
C TRP A 315 -1.07 -14.28 -5.50
N LEU A 316 -1.76 -15.28 -6.05
CA LEU A 316 -2.13 -15.32 -7.47
C LEU A 316 -3.05 -14.17 -7.86
N LEU A 317 -3.98 -13.75 -6.99
CA LEU A 317 -4.83 -12.59 -7.24
C LEU A 317 -4.01 -11.29 -7.27
N CYS A 318 -3.03 -11.11 -6.37
CA CYS A 318 -2.13 -9.96 -6.40
C CYS A 318 -1.37 -9.91 -7.75
N HIS A 319 -0.81 -11.04 -8.19
CA HIS A 319 -0.06 -11.13 -9.44
C HIS A 319 -0.94 -10.88 -10.66
N ARG A 320 -2.14 -11.48 -10.70
CA ARG A 320 -3.09 -11.26 -11.79
C ARG A 320 -3.47 -9.78 -11.92
N THR A 321 -3.77 -9.12 -10.80
CA THR A 321 -4.12 -7.71 -10.80
C THR A 321 -2.94 -6.85 -11.27
N ALA A 322 -1.74 -7.10 -10.76
CA ALA A 322 -0.51 -6.41 -11.15
C ALA A 322 -0.20 -6.61 -12.65
N TRP A 323 -0.29 -7.84 -13.13
CA TRP A 323 -0.08 -8.19 -14.54
C TRP A 323 -1.05 -7.45 -15.48
N LYS A 324 -2.33 -7.34 -15.10
CA LYS A 324 -3.33 -6.55 -15.85
C LYS A 324 -2.99 -5.06 -15.86
N THR A 325 -2.59 -4.52 -14.70
CA THR A 325 -2.20 -3.11 -14.57
C THR A 325 -0.99 -2.78 -15.45
N ASP A 326 0.05 -3.64 -15.44
CA ASP A 326 1.24 -3.47 -16.29
C ASP A 326 0.94 -3.47 -17.79
N ARG A 327 -0.22 -4.00 -18.19
CA ARG A 327 -0.72 -4.02 -19.58
C ARG A 327 -1.75 -2.92 -19.88
N GLY A 328 -1.95 -1.98 -18.97
CA GLY A 328 -2.93 -0.91 -19.14
C GLY A 328 -4.40 -1.37 -19.11
N ILE A 329 -4.67 -2.62 -18.69
CA ILE A 329 -6.03 -3.12 -18.53
C ILE A 329 -6.63 -2.53 -17.27
N ALA A 330 -7.88 -2.06 -17.33
CA ALA A 330 -8.57 -1.50 -16.16
C ALA A 330 -8.72 -2.52 -15.03
N THR A 331 -8.25 -2.19 -13.82
CA THR A 331 -8.14 -3.12 -12.70
C THR A 331 -8.90 -2.70 -11.43
N SER A 332 -9.79 -1.71 -11.50
CA SER A 332 -10.48 -1.20 -10.30
C SER A 332 -11.27 -2.30 -9.57
N MET A 333 -11.97 -3.16 -10.31
CA MET A 333 -12.65 -4.31 -9.72
C MET A 333 -11.66 -5.38 -9.23
N ASP A 334 -10.63 -5.71 -10.02
CA ASP A 334 -9.61 -6.69 -9.64
C ASP A 334 -8.87 -6.25 -8.36
N SER A 335 -8.51 -4.96 -8.24
CA SER A 335 -7.88 -4.37 -7.05
C SER A 335 -8.77 -4.49 -5.81
N SER A 336 -10.07 -4.22 -5.96
CA SER A 336 -11.06 -4.39 -4.90
C SER A 336 -11.22 -5.84 -4.48
N MET A 337 -11.30 -6.78 -5.44
CA MET A 337 -11.38 -8.23 -5.19
C MET A 337 -10.13 -8.73 -4.47
N THR A 338 -8.96 -8.34 -4.93
CA THR A 338 -7.67 -8.73 -4.36
C THR A 338 -7.56 -8.27 -2.91
N LYS A 339 -7.88 -7.01 -2.63
CA LYS A 339 -7.83 -6.46 -1.27
C LYS A 339 -8.83 -7.13 -0.33
N ALA A 340 -10.08 -7.28 -0.75
CA ALA A 340 -11.11 -7.92 0.07
C ALA A 340 -10.80 -9.40 0.36
N PHE A 341 -10.19 -10.10 -0.59
CA PHE A 341 -9.80 -11.50 -0.40
C PHE A 341 -8.58 -11.62 0.51
N ALA A 342 -7.50 -10.86 0.23
CA ALA A 342 -6.26 -10.94 0.99
C ALA A 342 -6.45 -10.54 2.47
N SER A 343 -7.24 -9.50 2.77
CA SER A 343 -7.50 -9.11 4.16
C SER A 343 -8.28 -10.19 4.93
N ARG A 344 -9.24 -10.85 4.27
CA ARG A 344 -9.96 -11.98 4.88
C ARG A 344 -9.05 -13.19 5.10
N VAL A 345 -8.14 -13.48 4.16
CA VAL A 345 -7.14 -14.54 4.31
C VAL A 345 -6.23 -14.23 5.48
N ALA A 346 -5.69 -13.00 5.57
CA ALA A 346 -4.83 -12.59 6.68
C ALA A 346 -5.52 -12.77 8.04
N ALA A 347 -6.76 -12.29 8.17
CA ALA A 347 -7.53 -12.45 9.41
C ALA A 347 -7.77 -13.92 9.79
N ARG A 348 -8.01 -14.80 8.80
CA ARG A 348 -8.25 -16.23 9.02
C ARG A 348 -6.96 -16.98 9.36
N VAL A 349 -5.88 -16.72 8.61
CA VAL A 349 -4.58 -17.39 8.80
C VAL A 349 -4.00 -17.06 10.17
N THR A 350 -3.97 -15.77 10.51
CA THR A 350 -3.42 -15.32 11.79
C THR A 350 -4.21 -15.85 12.98
N ARG A 351 -5.55 -15.89 12.87
CA ARG A 351 -6.38 -16.50 13.91
C ARG A 351 -6.14 -17.99 14.04
N ALA A 352 -6.14 -18.74 12.94
CA ALA A 352 -5.89 -20.18 12.97
C ALA A 352 -4.52 -20.51 13.56
N ALA A 353 -3.50 -19.70 13.27
CA ALA A 353 -2.18 -19.87 13.87
C ALA A 353 -2.19 -19.66 15.39
N MET A 354 -2.89 -18.63 15.88
CA MET A 354 -3.07 -18.39 17.31
C MET A 354 -3.80 -19.55 18.00
N ASP A 355 -4.86 -20.06 17.36
CA ASP A 355 -5.67 -21.18 17.89
C ASP A 355 -4.86 -22.50 17.96
N ILE A 356 -3.93 -22.73 17.01
CA ILE A 356 -3.04 -23.90 17.00
C ILE A 356 -1.89 -23.73 17.99
N ALA A 357 -1.19 -22.59 17.93
CA ALA A 357 0.00 -22.35 18.72
C ALA A 357 -0.28 -22.24 20.23
N GLY A 358 -1.44 -21.70 20.60
CA GLY A 358 -1.79 -21.43 21.99
C GLY A 358 -0.79 -20.53 22.69
N ILE A 359 -0.85 -20.50 24.03
CA ILE A 359 0.00 -19.60 24.83
C ILE A 359 1.50 -19.91 24.68
N ASP A 360 1.85 -21.18 24.59
CA ASP A 360 3.26 -21.62 24.52
C ASP A 360 3.88 -21.25 23.18
N GLY A 361 3.14 -21.45 22.08
CA GLY A 361 3.61 -21.06 20.75
C GLY A 361 3.72 -19.55 20.58
N ILE A 362 2.79 -18.80 21.16
CA ILE A 362 2.82 -17.32 21.15
C ILE A 362 4.00 -16.80 21.97
N ALA A 363 4.28 -17.39 23.14
CA ALA A 363 5.43 -17.02 23.96
C ALA A 363 6.76 -17.28 23.23
N THR A 364 6.83 -18.36 22.42
CA THR A 364 8.01 -18.73 21.66
C THR A 364 8.17 -17.88 20.38
N TYR A 365 7.06 -17.57 19.72
CA TYR A 365 6.98 -16.79 18.49
C TYR A 365 6.00 -15.61 18.65
N PRO A 366 6.40 -14.50 19.30
CA PRO A 366 5.54 -13.32 19.50
C PRO A 366 5.03 -12.69 18.19
N SER A 367 5.73 -12.94 17.07
CA SER A 367 5.31 -12.54 15.74
C SER A 367 3.92 -13.07 15.33
N LEU A 368 3.46 -14.19 15.88
CA LEU A 368 2.11 -14.74 15.65
C LEU A 368 1.04 -13.80 16.21
N GLU A 369 1.27 -13.29 17.42
CA GLU A 369 0.36 -12.34 18.09
C GLU A 369 0.40 -10.97 17.42
N GLN A 370 1.60 -10.45 17.09
CA GLN A 370 1.75 -9.23 16.33
C GLN A 370 0.99 -9.29 15.02
N ALA A 371 1.18 -10.35 14.23
CA ALA A 371 0.49 -10.51 12.95
C ALA A 371 -1.04 -10.59 13.10
N TYR A 372 -1.54 -11.19 14.19
CA TYR A 372 -2.98 -11.23 14.48
C TYR A 372 -3.55 -9.81 14.73
N ARG A 373 -2.81 -8.95 15.44
CA ARG A 373 -3.20 -7.54 15.65
C ARG A 373 -3.11 -6.74 14.35
N ASP A 374 -2.04 -6.91 13.57
CA ASP A 374 -1.82 -6.25 12.29
C ASP A 374 -2.94 -6.59 11.29
N ALA A 375 -3.39 -7.85 11.26
CA ALA A 375 -4.44 -8.32 10.37
C ALA A 375 -5.78 -7.59 10.55
N ARG A 376 -6.04 -7.02 11.72
CA ARG A 376 -7.26 -6.22 11.96
C ARG A 376 -7.23 -4.90 11.21
N ALA A 377 -6.07 -4.25 11.10
CA ALA A 377 -5.91 -3.01 10.34
C ALA A 377 -6.05 -3.24 8.83
N PHE A 378 -5.62 -4.37 8.31
CA PHE A 378 -5.68 -4.69 6.89
C PHE A 378 -7.09 -4.66 6.29
N ASP A 379 -8.11 -5.03 7.04
CA ASP A 379 -9.50 -4.97 6.53
C ASP A 379 -10.05 -3.55 6.49
N ILE A 380 -9.49 -2.63 7.27
CA ILE A 380 -9.97 -1.25 7.43
C ILE A 380 -9.35 -0.31 6.40
N MET A 381 -8.03 -0.35 6.25
CA MET A 381 -7.27 0.59 5.42
C MET A 381 -7.52 0.40 3.92
N GLU A 382 -7.29 1.45 3.12
CA GLU A 382 -7.53 1.50 1.66
C GLU A 382 -8.96 1.16 1.23
N GLY A 383 -9.92 1.49 2.12
CA GLY A 383 -11.33 1.14 2.03
C GLY A 383 -11.65 -0.21 2.66
N THR A 384 -12.62 -0.22 3.55
CA THR A 384 -13.02 -1.42 4.32
C THR A 384 -13.40 -2.58 3.43
N GLY A 385 -13.29 -3.81 3.94
CA GLY A 385 -13.71 -5.01 3.22
C GLY A 385 -15.17 -4.94 2.74
N ASP A 386 -16.06 -4.31 3.52
CA ASP A 386 -17.46 -4.11 3.12
C ASP A 386 -17.59 -3.13 1.96
N LEU A 387 -16.83 -2.01 1.98
CA LEU A 387 -16.78 -1.08 0.87
C LEU A 387 -16.26 -1.76 -0.41
N GLN A 388 -15.21 -2.59 -0.30
CA GLN A 388 -14.70 -3.34 -1.45
C GLN A 388 -15.78 -4.27 -2.03
N ARG A 389 -16.49 -5.03 -1.19
CA ARG A 389 -17.59 -5.90 -1.62
C ARG A 389 -18.72 -5.13 -2.31
N LEU A 390 -19.07 -3.96 -1.78
CA LEU A 390 -20.05 -3.07 -2.42
C LEU A 390 -19.59 -2.58 -3.79
N MET A 391 -18.31 -2.19 -3.92
CA MET A 391 -17.74 -1.77 -5.20
C MET A 391 -17.74 -2.91 -6.23
N ILE A 392 -17.38 -4.12 -5.81
CA ILE A 392 -17.42 -5.33 -6.65
C ILE A 392 -18.86 -5.60 -7.13
N ALA A 393 -19.83 -5.57 -6.21
CA ALA A 393 -21.24 -5.80 -6.56
C ALA A 393 -21.77 -4.77 -7.56
N ARG A 394 -21.46 -3.48 -7.35
CA ARG A 394 -21.85 -2.40 -8.28
C ARG A 394 -21.18 -2.55 -9.66
N ALA A 395 -19.92 -2.95 -9.71
CA ALA A 395 -19.22 -3.20 -10.96
C ALA A 395 -19.83 -4.40 -11.69
N ALA A 396 -20.14 -5.49 -10.97
CA ALA A 396 -20.79 -6.67 -11.51
C ALA A 396 -22.19 -6.38 -12.10
N GLN A 397 -22.96 -5.47 -11.49
CA GLN A 397 -24.26 -5.05 -12.00
C GLN A 397 -24.16 -4.21 -13.28
N ARG A 398 -23.09 -3.41 -13.43
CA ARG A 398 -22.88 -2.55 -14.61
C ARG A 398 -22.33 -3.32 -15.80
N SER A 399 -21.47 -4.28 -15.56
CA SER A 399 -21.02 -5.23 -16.56
C SER A 399 -21.98 -6.41 -16.48
N ALA A 400 -22.82 -6.65 -17.49
CA ALA A 400 -23.45 -7.97 -17.61
C ALA A 400 -22.32 -8.98 -17.49
N LEU A 401 -22.22 -9.68 -16.33
CA LEU A 401 -21.12 -10.58 -16.02
C LEU A 401 -20.97 -11.56 -17.18
N ARG A 402 -20.02 -11.27 -18.07
CA ARG A 402 -19.54 -12.31 -18.97
C ARG A 402 -18.85 -13.33 -18.06
N PRO A 403 -19.17 -14.63 -18.20
CA PRO A 403 -18.42 -15.67 -17.51
C PRO A 403 -16.93 -15.44 -17.78
N TRP A 404 -16.07 -15.81 -16.84
CA TRP A 404 -14.60 -15.74 -16.96
C TRP A 404 -14.15 -16.17 -18.34
N ASP A 405 -13.71 -15.23 -19.16
CA ASP A 405 -13.17 -15.54 -20.47
C ASP A 405 -11.69 -15.95 -20.27
N ILE A 406 -11.49 -17.26 -20.19
CA ILE A 406 -10.15 -17.86 -20.08
C ILE A 406 -9.31 -17.51 -21.32
N THR A 407 -9.93 -17.13 -22.45
CA THR A 407 -9.23 -16.75 -23.67
C THR A 407 -8.40 -15.48 -23.52
N GLU A 408 -8.75 -14.56 -22.59
CA GLU A 408 -7.88 -13.42 -22.24
C GLU A 408 -6.53 -13.85 -21.62
N LEU A 409 -6.44 -15.03 -21.03
CA LEU A 409 -5.22 -15.58 -20.44
C LEU A 409 -4.35 -16.35 -21.43
N THR A 410 -4.90 -16.74 -22.58
CA THR A 410 -4.22 -17.60 -23.56
C THR A 410 -3.63 -16.85 -24.75
N SER A 411 -3.90 -15.56 -24.93
CA SER A 411 -3.24 -14.74 -25.95
C SER A 411 -1.82 -14.35 -25.49
N CYS A 412 -0.92 -15.32 -25.50
CA CYS A 412 0.51 -15.12 -25.19
C CYS A 412 1.31 -14.45 -26.31
N ASP A 413 0.67 -13.89 -27.34
CA ASP A 413 1.33 -13.32 -28.50
C ASP A 413 1.44 -11.78 -28.48
N ALA A 414 1.64 -11.17 -27.32
CA ALA A 414 2.02 -9.76 -27.27
C ALA A 414 3.47 -9.62 -26.83
N SER A 415 4.32 -9.16 -27.74
CA SER A 415 5.63 -8.60 -27.42
C SER A 415 5.50 -7.66 -26.21
N PRO A 416 6.49 -7.62 -25.29
CA PRO A 416 6.41 -6.72 -24.15
C PRO A 416 6.18 -5.28 -24.65
N PRO A 417 5.24 -4.54 -24.08
CA PRO A 417 5.05 -3.14 -24.43
C PRO A 417 6.32 -2.36 -24.10
N ASP A 418 6.64 -1.37 -24.92
CA ASP A 418 7.65 -0.35 -24.70
C ASP A 418 7.62 0.05 -23.20
N PRO A 419 8.75 0.10 -22.49
CA PRO A 419 8.81 0.29 -21.04
C PRO A 419 8.37 1.69 -20.55
N SER A 420 7.67 2.45 -21.35
CA SER A 420 7.02 3.70 -20.95
C SER A 420 5.50 3.68 -21.18
N PRO A 421 4.72 3.00 -20.33
CA PRO A 421 3.30 3.31 -20.33
C PRO A 421 3.11 4.66 -19.63
N ASP A 422 2.84 5.68 -20.42
CA ASP A 422 2.17 6.86 -19.92
C ASP A 422 0.86 6.42 -19.27
N ILE A 423 0.75 6.52 -17.94
CA ILE A 423 -0.52 6.31 -17.22
C ILE A 423 -1.63 7.23 -17.76
N ALA A 424 -1.26 8.14 -18.65
CA ALA A 424 -2.13 9.06 -19.38
C ALA A 424 -2.87 8.47 -20.58
N SER A 425 -2.44 7.35 -21.17
CA SER A 425 -2.98 6.86 -22.45
C SER A 425 -4.21 5.94 -22.37
N ALA A 426 -4.70 5.59 -21.19
CA ALA A 426 -5.95 4.82 -21.03
C ALA A 426 -7.23 5.63 -21.38
N ARG A 427 -7.13 6.67 -22.25
CA ARG A 427 -8.22 7.63 -22.53
C ARG A 427 -8.97 7.44 -23.85
N GLN A 428 -8.72 6.43 -24.64
CA GLN A 428 -9.28 6.43 -26.01
C GLN A 428 -10.31 5.33 -26.35
N SER A 429 -10.97 4.70 -25.43
CA SER A 429 -12.07 3.76 -25.77
C SER A 429 -13.39 3.98 -25.01
N GLY A 430 -13.72 5.21 -24.71
CA GLY A 430 -15.06 5.60 -24.25
C GLY A 430 -15.84 6.22 -25.42
N GLN A 431 -16.40 5.42 -26.30
CA GLN A 431 -17.44 5.90 -27.23
C GLN A 431 -18.68 6.25 -26.41
N GLU A 432 -18.98 7.53 -26.39
CA GLU A 432 -20.29 8.07 -25.98
C GLU A 432 -21.36 7.56 -26.92
N THR A 433 -22.34 6.85 -26.40
CA THR A 433 -23.64 6.74 -27.07
C THR A 433 -24.52 7.90 -26.62
N PRO A 434 -25.22 8.62 -27.52
CA PRO A 434 -26.08 9.71 -27.14
C PRO A 434 -27.30 9.19 -26.38
N HIS A 435 -27.64 9.84 -25.30
CA HIS A 435 -28.94 9.71 -24.66
C HIS A 435 -29.95 10.60 -25.46
N ASP A 436 -30.93 9.95 -26.08
CA ASP A 436 -32.22 10.55 -26.41
C ASP A 436 -33.23 10.16 -25.33
N ALA A 437 -34.01 11.21 -24.91
CA ALA A 437 -35.19 11.26 -24.06
C ALA A 437 -35.03 11.01 -22.57
#